data_092d987ff9b5785256dd8a84a3befd2f
#
_entry.id   092d987ff9b5785256dd8a84a3befd2f
#
_cell.length_a   1.000
_cell.length_b   1.000
_cell.length_c   1.000
_cell.angle_alpha   90.00
_cell.angle_beta   90.00
_cell.angle_gamma   90.00
#
_symmetry.space_group_name_H-M   'P 1'
#
loop_
_entity.id
_entity.type
_entity.pdbx_description
1 polymer ?
#
loop_
_entity_poly.entity_id
_entity_poly.type
_entity_poly.pdbx_seq_one_letter_code
_entity_poly.pdbx_strand_id
1 'polypeptide(L)'
;FGPKYLNSSDSVLYKKNRNLYFTKEFISSVKKKGYAILVEGYFDVLSLNQLGYSNSASPSGTALTIQQLEAISRYTNKILLCFDNDEAGLKATERVLEIKNQVSNQLEIHCLNLPEKYKDISEIYEENGDIFSDILKDNLEIIEFLIDKFIESTSDKKSIFNYFMKI
;
A
#
# COMPACT_ATOMS: atom_id res chain seq x y z
N PHE A 1 -21.29 17.54 -3.13
CA PHE A 1 -19.99 17.29 -3.78
C PHE A 1 -19.90 15.81 -4.09
N GLY A 2 -19.67 15.43 -5.36
CA GLY A 2 -19.50 14.05 -5.80
C GLY A 2 -18.07 13.57 -5.53
N PRO A 3 -17.77 12.26 -5.77
CA PRO A 3 -16.44 11.72 -5.62
C PRO A 3 -15.44 12.42 -6.54
N LYS A 4 -14.21 12.64 -6.05
CA LYS A 4 -13.11 13.32 -6.79
C LYS A 4 -12.80 12.59 -8.12
N TYR A 5 -12.97 11.27 -8.15
CA TYR A 5 -12.80 10.42 -9.34
C TYR A 5 -13.99 9.47 -9.47
N LEU A 6 -14.43 9.27 -10.71
CA LEU A 6 -15.49 8.33 -11.04
C LEU A 6 -14.90 7.17 -11.87
N ASN A 7 -14.85 6.00 -11.27
CA ASN A 7 -14.46 4.78 -11.98
C ASN A 7 -15.59 4.26 -12.87
N SER A 8 -15.26 3.53 -13.92
CA SER A 8 -16.22 2.78 -14.72
C SER A 8 -17.04 1.82 -13.84
N SER A 9 -18.29 1.62 -14.22
CA SER A 9 -19.14 0.60 -13.60
C SER A 9 -18.57 -0.80 -13.85
N ASP A 10 -18.83 -1.75 -12.96
CA ASP A 10 -18.49 -3.15 -13.18
C ASP A 10 -19.13 -3.67 -14.47
N SER A 11 -18.36 -4.42 -15.23
CA SER A 11 -18.79 -5.07 -16.48
C SER A 11 -18.25 -6.49 -16.56
N VAL A 12 -18.53 -7.21 -17.65
CA VAL A 12 -17.96 -8.54 -17.90
C VAL A 12 -16.42 -8.46 -18.00
N LEU A 13 -15.88 -7.36 -18.56
CA LEU A 13 -14.45 -7.18 -18.81
C LEU A 13 -13.75 -6.42 -17.67
N TYR A 14 -14.47 -5.65 -16.87
CA TYR A 14 -13.91 -4.82 -15.81
C TYR A 14 -14.59 -5.10 -14.47
N LYS A 15 -13.81 -5.52 -13.49
CA LYS A 15 -14.23 -5.74 -12.10
C LYS A 15 -13.30 -4.98 -11.17
N LYS A 16 -13.79 -3.96 -10.47
CA LYS A 16 -12.98 -3.12 -9.57
C LYS A 16 -12.20 -3.95 -8.55
N ASN A 17 -12.84 -4.97 -7.98
CA ASN A 17 -12.24 -5.83 -6.96
C ASN A 17 -11.19 -6.83 -7.48
N ARG A 18 -10.93 -6.87 -8.79
CA ARG A 18 -9.93 -7.76 -9.41
C ARG A 18 -8.84 -7.01 -10.16
N ASN A 19 -9.11 -5.75 -10.52
CA ASN A 19 -8.19 -4.95 -11.32
C ASN A 19 -7.38 -4.03 -10.41
N LEU A 20 -6.12 -3.85 -10.80
CA LEU A 20 -5.21 -2.85 -10.25
C LEU A 20 -4.85 -1.86 -11.34
N TYR A 21 -4.66 -0.62 -10.98
CA TYR A 21 -4.04 0.35 -11.87
C TYR A 21 -2.53 0.26 -11.74
N PHE A 22 -1.84 0.17 -12.87
CA PHE A 22 -0.38 0.16 -12.98
C PHE A 22 0.06 0.53 -14.41
N THR A 23 1.33 0.88 -14.58
CA THR A 23 1.90 1.16 -15.92
C THR A 23 2.31 -0.13 -16.62
N LYS A 24 2.54 -0.06 -17.93
CA LYS A 24 2.91 -1.24 -18.76
C LYS A 24 4.19 -1.93 -18.28
N GLU A 25 5.08 -1.21 -17.60
CA GLU A 25 6.35 -1.71 -17.09
C GLU A 25 6.21 -2.49 -15.76
N PHE A 26 5.05 -2.47 -15.13
CA PHE A 26 4.85 -3.01 -13.77
C PHE A 26 5.38 -4.43 -13.60
N ILE A 27 4.90 -5.37 -14.41
CA ILE A 27 5.26 -6.79 -14.26
C ILE A 27 6.76 -7.00 -14.45
N SER A 28 7.37 -6.38 -15.46
CA SER A 28 8.81 -6.49 -15.71
C SER A 28 9.63 -5.88 -14.58
N SER A 29 9.17 -4.74 -14.05
CA SER A 29 9.81 -4.04 -12.93
C SER A 29 9.70 -4.84 -11.63
N VAL A 30 8.52 -5.41 -11.31
CA VAL A 30 8.34 -6.31 -10.16
C VAL A 30 9.27 -7.51 -10.22
N LYS A 31 9.34 -8.19 -11.36
CA LYS A 31 10.25 -9.33 -11.55
C LYS A 31 11.73 -8.95 -11.41
N LYS A 32 12.12 -7.77 -11.89
CA LYS A 32 13.50 -7.27 -11.80
C LYS A 32 13.88 -6.87 -10.38
N LYS A 33 12.98 -6.18 -9.67
CA LYS A 33 13.24 -5.66 -8.31
C LYS A 33 12.94 -6.67 -7.22
N GLY A 34 12.10 -7.69 -7.48
CA GLY A 34 11.71 -8.72 -6.52
C GLY A 34 10.60 -8.32 -5.55
N TYR A 35 10.01 -7.14 -5.71
CA TYR A 35 8.91 -6.65 -4.86
C TYR A 35 7.96 -5.74 -5.64
N ALA A 36 6.71 -5.63 -5.15
CA ALA A 36 5.71 -4.66 -5.62
C ALA A 36 5.49 -3.57 -4.57
N ILE A 37 5.19 -2.34 -5.00
CA ILE A 37 4.75 -1.24 -4.12
C ILE A 37 3.25 -1.04 -4.35
N LEU A 38 2.45 -1.04 -3.27
CA LEU A 38 1.03 -0.74 -3.33
C LEU A 38 0.74 0.59 -2.68
N VAL A 39 0.05 1.45 -3.41
CA VAL A 39 -0.39 2.80 -3.02
C VAL A 39 -1.90 2.93 -3.17
N GLU A 40 -2.52 4.01 -2.65
CA GLU A 40 -3.97 4.15 -2.71
C GLU A 40 -4.48 4.69 -4.05
N GLY A 41 -3.81 5.69 -4.60
CA GLY A 41 -4.28 6.49 -5.73
C GLY A 41 -3.54 6.27 -7.04
N TYR A 42 -4.16 6.72 -8.14
CA TYR A 42 -3.55 6.74 -9.48
C TYR A 42 -2.34 7.66 -9.54
N PHE A 43 -2.44 8.83 -8.89
CA PHE A 43 -1.37 9.82 -8.93
C PHE A 43 -0.13 9.31 -8.20
N ASP A 44 -0.29 8.57 -7.10
CA ASP A 44 0.85 7.97 -6.40
C ASP A 44 1.59 6.98 -7.28
N VAL A 45 0.85 6.16 -8.07
CA VAL A 45 1.47 5.27 -9.06
C VAL A 45 2.25 6.06 -10.11
N LEU A 46 1.67 7.18 -10.60
CA LEU A 46 2.34 8.01 -11.60
C LEU A 46 3.57 8.71 -11.01
N SER A 47 3.48 9.24 -9.79
CA SER A 47 4.59 9.86 -9.06
C SER A 47 5.73 8.86 -8.84
N LEU A 48 5.43 7.65 -8.35
CA LEU A 48 6.41 6.59 -8.19
C LEU A 48 7.06 6.18 -9.53
N ASN A 49 6.29 6.16 -10.60
CA ASN A 49 6.83 5.85 -11.92
C ASN A 49 7.82 6.92 -12.39
N GLN A 50 7.52 8.21 -12.16
CA GLN A 50 8.44 9.32 -12.46
C GLN A 50 9.73 9.23 -11.62
N LEU A 51 9.65 8.73 -10.38
CA LEU A 51 10.80 8.46 -9.52
C LEU A 51 11.55 7.17 -9.89
N GLY A 52 11.14 6.42 -10.95
CA GLY A 52 11.79 5.19 -11.38
C GLY A 52 11.29 3.91 -10.68
N TYR A 53 10.16 3.99 -9.97
CA TYR A 53 9.55 2.85 -9.28
C TYR A 53 8.32 2.33 -10.03
N SER A 54 8.51 1.89 -11.28
CA SER A 54 7.42 1.33 -12.13
C SER A 54 6.85 0.00 -11.62
N ASN A 55 7.38 -0.56 -10.52
CA ASN A 55 6.83 -1.70 -9.79
C ASN A 55 5.72 -1.30 -8.81
N SER A 56 5.05 -0.18 -9.04
CA SER A 56 3.95 0.35 -8.23
C SER A 56 2.59 0.09 -8.85
N ALA A 57 1.57 -0.17 -7.99
CA ALA A 57 0.18 -0.39 -8.39
C ALA A 57 -0.78 0.14 -7.33
N SER A 58 -2.04 0.40 -7.73
CA SER A 58 -3.10 0.91 -6.86
C SER A 58 -4.42 0.15 -7.08
N PRO A 59 -5.22 -0.10 -6.02
CA PRO A 59 -6.60 -0.58 -6.13
C PRO A 59 -7.58 0.50 -6.62
N SER A 60 -7.09 1.74 -6.84
CA SER A 60 -7.82 2.82 -7.50
C SER A 60 -9.09 3.28 -6.79
N GLY A 61 -8.94 3.68 -5.52
CA GLY A 61 -10.04 4.24 -4.72
C GLY A 61 -11.02 3.18 -4.21
N THR A 62 -10.59 1.93 -4.18
CA THR A 62 -11.30 0.82 -3.49
C THR A 62 -10.36 0.17 -2.48
N ALA A 63 -10.93 -0.44 -1.43
CA ALA A 63 -10.11 -1.23 -0.53
C ALA A 63 -9.44 -2.39 -1.26
N LEU A 64 -8.18 -2.69 -0.91
CA LEU A 64 -7.43 -3.82 -1.47
C LEU A 64 -8.15 -5.15 -1.16
N THR A 65 -8.17 -6.05 -2.12
CA THR A 65 -8.87 -7.33 -2.05
C THR A 65 -7.92 -8.53 -2.11
N ILE A 66 -8.40 -9.70 -1.66
CA ILE A 66 -7.67 -10.96 -1.76
C ILE A 66 -7.31 -11.26 -3.22
N GLN A 67 -8.25 -11.04 -4.16
CA GLN A 67 -8.04 -11.30 -5.59
C GLN A 67 -6.93 -10.42 -6.19
N GLN A 68 -6.82 -9.18 -5.73
CA GLN A 68 -5.75 -8.27 -6.14
C GLN A 68 -4.40 -8.69 -5.57
N LEU A 69 -4.34 -9.11 -4.30
CA LEU A 69 -3.14 -9.67 -3.69
C LEU A 69 -2.71 -10.98 -4.38
N GLU A 70 -3.65 -11.87 -4.70
CA GLU A 70 -3.36 -13.09 -5.46
C GLU A 70 -2.84 -12.79 -6.88
N ALA A 71 -3.33 -11.74 -7.52
CA ALA A 71 -2.82 -11.34 -8.83
C ALA A 71 -1.35 -10.91 -8.76
N ILE A 72 -0.95 -10.18 -7.71
CA ILE A 72 0.44 -9.74 -7.49
C ILE A 72 1.32 -10.92 -7.07
N SER A 73 0.82 -11.83 -6.23
CA SER A 73 1.56 -12.97 -5.68
C SER A 73 2.09 -13.95 -6.75
N ARG A 74 1.56 -13.84 -7.98
CA ARG A 74 2.07 -14.59 -9.14
C ARG A 74 3.43 -14.07 -9.64
N TYR A 75 3.82 -12.87 -9.24
CA TYR A 75 5.04 -12.20 -9.73
C TYR A 75 6.07 -11.98 -8.63
N THR A 76 5.62 -11.82 -7.39
CA THR A 76 6.46 -11.65 -6.20
C THR A 76 5.69 -12.00 -4.93
N ASN A 77 6.38 -12.50 -3.91
CA ASN A 77 5.83 -12.67 -2.57
C ASN A 77 6.07 -11.46 -1.66
N LYS A 78 6.92 -10.50 -2.07
CA LYS A 78 7.23 -9.30 -1.28
C LYS A 78 6.43 -8.10 -1.77
N ILE A 79 5.66 -7.50 -0.84
CA ILE A 79 4.83 -6.33 -1.08
C ILE A 79 5.20 -5.24 -0.07
N LEU A 80 5.41 -4.03 -0.56
CA LEU A 80 5.58 -2.83 0.24
C LEU A 80 4.31 -1.99 0.15
N LEU A 81 3.62 -1.78 1.27
CA LEU A 81 2.47 -0.89 1.36
C LEU A 81 2.97 0.53 1.59
N CYS A 82 2.46 1.47 0.82
CA CYS A 82 2.71 2.90 0.96
C CYS A 82 1.38 3.63 0.84
N PHE A 83 0.55 3.50 1.88
CA PHE A 83 -0.76 4.12 1.96
C PHE A 83 -0.66 5.52 2.56
N ASP A 84 -1.74 6.30 2.42
CA ASP A 84 -1.81 7.67 2.90
C ASP A 84 -1.52 7.73 4.41
N ASN A 85 -0.80 8.77 4.83
CA ASN A 85 -0.39 8.98 6.22
C ASN A 85 -1.54 9.60 7.03
N ASP A 86 -2.70 8.93 7.00
CA ASP A 86 -3.90 9.33 7.72
C ASP A 86 -4.64 8.10 8.31
N GLU A 87 -5.72 8.36 9.05
CA GLU A 87 -6.51 7.30 9.69
C GLU A 87 -7.10 6.30 8.67
N ALA A 88 -7.40 6.74 7.46
CA ALA A 88 -7.95 5.86 6.41
C ALA A 88 -6.89 4.90 5.88
N GLY A 89 -5.65 5.38 5.66
CA GLY A 89 -4.50 4.57 5.26
C GLY A 89 -4.11 3.56 6.33
N LEU A 90 -4.17 3.94 7.62
CA LEU A 90 -3.94 3.01 8.72
C LEU A 90 -4.98 1.88 8.75
N LYS A 91 -6.27 2.20 8.61
CA LYS A 91 -7.35 1.19 8.50
C LYS A 91 -7.21 0.30 7.27
N ALA A 92 -6.75 0.87 6.15
CA ALA A 92 -6.47 0.08 4.96
C ALA A 92 -5.34 -0.91 5.20
N THR A 93 -4.29 -0.53 5.93
CA THR A 93 -3.18 -1.40 6.33
C THR A 93 -3.65 -2.52 7.27
N GLU A 94 -4.45 -2.22 8.30
CA GLU A 94 -5.05 -3.23 9.19
C GLU A 94 -5.85 -4.27 8.38
N ARG A 95 -6.65 -3.81 7.42
CA ARG A 95 -7.41 -4.71 6.54
C ARG A 95 -6.51 -5.63 5.72
N VAL A 96 -5.36 -5.15 5.24
CA VAL A 96 -4.40 -6.00 4.51
C VAL A 96 -3.88 -7.10 5.43
N LEU A 97 -3.56 -6.79 6.69
CA LEU A 97 -3.16 -7.80 7.68
C LEU A 97 -4.23 -8.89 7.87
N GLU A 98 -5.52 -8.52 7.92
CA GLU A 98 -6.63 -9.46 8.06
C GLU A 98 -6.77 -10.42 6.87
N ILE A 99 -6.52 -9.93 5.65
CA ILE A 99 -6.76 -10.71 4.42
C ILE A 99 -5.52 -11.42 3.88
N LYS A 100 -4.29 -11.03 4.28
CA LYS A 100 -3.05 -11.58 3.72
C LYS A 100 -2.96 -13.11 3.86
N ASN A 101 -3.45 -13.67 4.97
CA ASN A 101 -3.41 -15.10 5.25
C ASN A 101 -4.43 -15.92 4.44
N GLN A 102 -5.34 -15.26 3.72
CA GLN A 102 -6.32 -15.89 2.83
C GLN A 102 -5.82 -16.02 1.40
N VAL A 103 -4.66 -15.44 1.09
CA VAL A 103 -3.99 -15.56 -0.20
C VAL A 103 -3.30 -16.92 -0.29
N SER A 104 -3.39 -17.58 -1.46
CA SER A 104 -2.84 -18.93 -1.66
C SER A 104 -1.32 -19.00 -1.48
N ASN A 105 -0.61 -17.93 -1.82
CA ASN A 105 0.84 -17.81 -1.63
C ASN A 105 1.13 -17.04 -0.35
N GLN A 106 2.14 -17.49 0.40
CA GLN A 106 2.61 -16.75 1.56
C GLN A 106 3.21 -15.42 1.13
N LEU A 107 2.63 -14.31 1.63
CA LEU A 107 3.08 -12.95 1.35
C LEU A 107 3.92 -12.38 2.49
N GLU A 108 5.04 -11.80 2.14
CA GLU A 108 5.87 -10.94 2.97
C GLU A 108 5.43 -9.50 2.74
N ILE A 109 4.74 -8.90 3.73
CA ILE A 109 4.18 -7.55 3.60
C ILE A 109 4.87 -6.63 4.58
N HIS A 110 5.46 -5.57 4.03
CA HIS A 110 6.08 -4.48 4.77
C HIS A 110 5.34 -3.18 4.50
N CYS A 111 5.48 -2.21 5.39
CA CYS A 111 4.93 -0.87 5.27
C CYS A 111 6.05 0.15 5.17
N LEU A 112 5.87 1.17 4.33
CA LEU A 112 6.73 2.33 4.26
C LEU A 112 6.19 3.40 5.21
N ASN A 113 7.04 3.92 6.09
CA ASN A 113 6.68 4.99 7.00
C ASN A 113 6.95 6.33 6.34
N LEU A 114 5.90 7.02 5.90
CA LEU A 114 6.02 8.36 5.32
C LEU A 114 6.34 9.37 6.44
N PRO A 115 7.24 10.35 6.20
CA PRO A 115 7.45 11.45 7.15
C PRO A 115 6.13 12.19 7.43
N GLU A 116 5.85 12.56 8.68
CA GLU A 116 4.59 13.17 9.15
C GLU A 116 4.12 14.37 8.34
N LYS A 117 5.06 15.14 7.77
CA LYS A 117 4.74 16.32 6.96
C LYS A 117 4.12 16.01 5.61
N TYR A 118 4.18 14.76 5.14
CA TYR A 118 3.62 14.34 3.87
C TYR A 118 2.42 13.43 4.08
N LYS A 119 1.37 13.71 3.35
CA LYS A 119 0.17 12.88 3.36
C LYS A 119 0.33 11.63 2.50
N ASP A 120 0.87 11.79 1.30
CA ASP A 120 0.96 10.75 0.28
C ASP A 120 2.24 10.87 -0.56
N ILE A 121 2.42 9.95 -1.48
CA ILE A 121 3.59 9.92 -2.38
C ILE A 121 3.58 11.07 -3.37
N SER A 122 2.41 11.55 -3.78
CA SER A 122 2.33 12.66 -4.73
C SER A 122 2.90 13.94 -4.13
N GLU A 123 2.65 14.21 -2.85
CA GLU A 123 3.25 15.33 -2.13
C GLU A 123 4.78 15.19 -2.02
N ILE A 124 5.29 13.98 -1.73
CA ILE A 124 6.73 13.72 -1.70
C ILE A 124 7.36 14.00 -3.06
N TYR A 125 6.74 13.50 -4.13
CA TYR A 125 7.23 13.70 -5.49
C TYR A 125 7.30 15.19 -5.86
N GLU A 126 6.28 15.98 -5.51
CA GLU A 126 6.21 17.41 -5.83
C GLU A 126 7.23 18.24 -5.05
N GLU A 127 7.49 17.91 -3.78
CA GLU A 127 8.35 18.70 -2.91
C GLU A 127 9.82 18.21 -2.91
N ASN A 128 10.05 16.91 -2.73
CA ASN A 128 11.39 16.33 -2.61
C ASN A 128 11.40 14.83 -2.90
N GLY A 129 11.24 14.45 -4.17
CA GLY A 129 11.20 13.06 -4.58
C GLY A 129 12.45 12.23 -4.24
N ASP A 130 13.60 12.85 -4.04
CA ASP A 130 14.87 12.16 -3.75
C ASP A 130 14.86 11.39 -2.42
N ILE A 131 14.06 11.85 -1.43
CA ILE A 131 13.95 11.19 -0.12
C ILE A 131 13.26 9.82 -0.21
N PHE A 132 12.54 9.52 -1.29
CA PHE A 132 11.80 8.26 -1.39
C PHE A 132 12.74 7.04 -1.34
N SER A 133 13.95 7.16 -1.84
CA SER A 133 14.95 6.09 -1.76
C SER A 133 15.32 5.74 -0.31
N ASP A 134 15.27 6.70 0.60
CA ASP A 134 15.58 6.47 2.02
C ASP A 134 14.36 5.93 2.75
N ILE A 135 13.16 6.44 2.46
CA ILE A 135 11.88 5.88 2.94
C ILE A 135 11.78 4.40 2.58
N LEU A 136 12.19 4.03 1.36
CA LEU A 136 12.14 2.64 0.90
C LEU A 136 13.06 1.71 1.70
N LYS A 137 14.18 2.20 2.21
CA LYS A 137 15.12 1.43 3.05
C LYS A 137 14.60 1.21 4.46
N ASP A 138 13.83 2.17 4.97
CA ASP A 138 13.26 2.18 6.32
C ASP A 138 11.83 1.59 6.31
N ASN A 139 11.71 0.35 5.84
CA ASN A 139 10.43 -0.36 5.82
C ASN A 139 10.32 -1.33 6.99
N LEU A 140 9.14 -1.39 7.59
CA LEU A 140 8.82 -2.24 8.74
C LEU A 140 7.90 -3.39 8.30
N GLU A 141 8.01 -4.54 8.94
CA GLU A 141 7.02 -5.60 8.79
C GLU A 141 5.64 -5.07 9.24
N ILE A 142 4.56 -5.50 8.57
CA ILE A 142 3.21 -4.92 8.74
C ILE A 142 2.73 -4.93 10.20
N ILE A 143 3.06 -5.95 10.98
CA ILE A 143 2.65 -6.04 12.39
C ILE A 143 3.44 -5.01 13.22
N GLU A 144 4.75 -4.91 13.01
CA GLU A 144 5.62 -3.94 13.66
C GLU A 144 5.14 -2.51 13.37
N PHE A 145 4.90 -2.19 12.10
CA PHE A 145 4.38 -0.89 11.68
C PHE A 145 3.06 -0.53 12.39
N LEU A 146 2.11 -1.46 12.45
CA LEU A 146 0.82 -1.21 13.10
C LEU A 146 0.94 -1.01 14.62
N ILE A 147 1.82 -1.75 15.26
CA ILE A 147 2.11 -1.59 16.70
C ILE A 147 2.73 -0.22 16.95
N ASP A 148 3.72 0.19 16.16
CA ASP A 148 4.37 1.49 16.31
C ASP A 148 3.37 2.63 16.15
N LYS A 149 2.54 2.60 15.10
CA LYS A 149 1.48 3.59 14.89
C LYS A 149 0.46 3.63 16.03
N PHE A 150 0.12 2.49 16.60
CA PHE A 150 -0.78 2.44 17.74
C PHE A 150 -0.14 3.03 19.02
N ILE A 151 1.14 2.74 19.27
CA ILE A 151 1.89 3.30 20.40
C ILE A 151 2.03 4.82 20.27
N GLU A 152 2.29 5.33 19.05
CA GLU A 152 2.33 6.78 18.77
C GLU A 152 0.98 7.47 19.09
N SER A 153 -0.14 6.78 18.87
CA SER A 153 -1.51 7.32 19.07
C SER A 153 -1.99 7.31 20.51
N THR A 154 -1.40 6.51 21.42
CA THR A 154 -1.86 6.36 22.80
C THR A 154 -0.72 6.04 23.77
N SER A 155 -0.79 6.58 24.98
CA SER A 155 0.11 6.23 26.09
C SER A 155 -0.52 5.23 27.10
N ASP A 156 -1.76 4.79 26.87
CA ASP A 156 -2.42 3.84 27.77
C ASP A 156 -1.93 2.41 27.55
N LYS A 157 -1.15 1.91 28.49
CA LYS A 157 -0.56 0.55 28.46
C LYS A 157 -1.59 -0.57 28.28
N LYS A 158 -2.80 -0.42 28.84
CA LYS A 158 -3.84 -1.43 28.71
C LYS A 158 -4.41 -1.49 27.30
N SER A 159 -4.61 -0.33 26.68
CA SER A 159 -5.03 -0.23 25.28
C SER A 159 -3.98 -0.80 24.35
N ILE A 160 -2.70 -0.52 24.57
CA ILE A 160 -1.57 -1.09 23.80
C ILE A 160 -1.57 -2.62 23.89
N PHE A 161 -1.67 -3.17 25.11
CA PHE A 161 -1.72 -4.61 25.29
C PHE A 161 -2.93 -5.26 24.59
N ASN A 162 -4.12 -4.66 24.71
CA ASN A 162 -5.33 -5.18 24.08
C ASN A 162 -5.22 -5.15 22.53
N TYR A 163 -4.62 -4.10 21.97
CA TYR A 163 -4.38 -4.02 20.52
C TYR A 163 -3.41 -5.10 20.04
N PHE A 164 -2.30 -5.28 20.76
CA PHE A 164 -1.32 -6.33 20.49
C PHE A 164 -1.92 -7.74 20.50
N MET A 165 -2.85 -8.01 21.44
CA MET A 165 -3.52 -9.32 21.51
C MET A 165 -4.58 -9.54 20.42
N LYS A 166 -4.98 -8.49 19.70
CA LYS A 166 -5.98 -8.54 18.63
C LYS A 166 -5.37 -8.79 17.26
N ILE A 167 -4.18 -8.24 16.98
CA ILE A 167 -3.46 -8.40 15.72
C ILE A 167 -2.57 -9.65 15.73
#